data_f72204fde14ca6c5ccd67c5baecdb1ea
#
_entry.id   f72204fde14ca6c5ccd67c5baecdb1ea
#
_cell.length_a   1.000
_cell.length_b   1.000
_cell.length_c   1.000
_cell.angle_alpha   90.00
_cell.angle_beta   90.00
_cell.angle_gamma   90.00
#
_symmetry.space_group_name_H-M   'P 1'
#
loop_
_entity.id
_entity.type
_entity.pdbx_description
1 polymer ?
#
loop_
_entity_poly.entity_id
_entity_poly.type
_entity_poly.pdbx_seq_one_letter_code
_entity_poly.pdbx_strand_id
1 'polypeptide(L)' 'MKILLTGAAGFLGSHLTSKLLDSGHEVIGIDDLSTGSLKNLSEPLKNPLFKFFEHDVRLPFEAKVDA' A
#
# COMPACT_ATOMS: atom_id res chain seq x y z
N MET A 1 -8.25 3.31 11.09
CA MET A 1 -8.87 3.47 9.76
C MET A 1 -8.36 2.38 8.83
N LYS A 2 -9.16 2.07 7.84
CA LYS A 2 -8.75 1.20 6.74
C LYS A 2 -8.53 2.06 5.50
N ILE A 3 -7.31 2.07 4.98
CA ILE A 3 -6.86 3.04 3.97
C ILE A 3 -6.41 2.31 2.72
N LEU A 4 -6.89 2.77 1.57
CA LEU A 4 -6.42 2.32 0.26
C LEU A 4 -5.38 3.31 -0.25
N LEU A 5 -4.20 2.82 -0.57
CA LEU A 5 -3.09 3.65 -1.01
C LEU A 5 -2.61 3.20 -2.39
N THR A 6 -2.74 4.06 -3.39
CA THR A 6 -2.20 3.81 -4.72
C THR A 6 -0.73 4.23 -4.76
N GLY A 7 0.06 3.57 -5.60
CA GLY A 7 1.49 3.84 -5.69
C GLY A 7 2.26 3.40 -4.45
N ALA A 8 1.76 2.38 -3.74
CA ALA A 8 2.31 1.97 -2.45
C ALA A 8 3.76 1.49 -2.53
N ALA A 9 4.18 0.92 -3.65
CA ALA A 9 5.54 0.40 -3.83
C ALA A 9 6.54 1.46 -4.30
N GLY A 10 6.10 2.70 -4.56
CA GLY A 10 6.98 3.80 -4.87
C GLY A 10 7.71 4.30 -3.63
N PHE A 11 8.69 5.17 -3.83
CA PHE A 11 9.50 5.68 -2.71
C PHE A 11 8.63 6.41 -1.67
N LEU A 12 7.83 7.38 -2.12
CA LEU A 12 6.98 8.14 -1.20
C LEU A 12 5.84 7.29 -0.66
N GLY A 13 5.24 6.45 -1.51
CA GLY A 13 4.14 5.58 -1.11
C GLY A 13 4.55 4.57 -0.04
N SER A 14 5.75 4.00 -0.16
CA SER A 14 6.25 3.04 0.82
C SER A 14 6.52 3.71 2.17
N HIS A 15 7.05 4.94 2.17
CA HIS A 15 7.24 5.70 3.41
C HIS A 15 5.91 6.04 4.07
N LEU A 16 4.92 6.46 3.28
CA LEU A 16 3.59 6.75 3.81
C LEU A 16 2.93 5.50 4.36
N THR A 17 3.09 4.37 3.67
CA THR A 17 2.58 3.07 4.14
C THR A 17 3.12 2.76 5.54
N SER A 18 4.42 2.89 5.73
CA SER A 18 5.05 2.62 7.03
C SER A 18 4.51 3.55 8.12
N LYS A 19 4.35 4.82 7.82
CA LYS A 19 3.80 5.78 8.80
C LYS A 19 2.38 5.44 9.19
N LEU A 20 1.54 5.08 8.22
CA LEU A 20 0.14 4.72 8.50
C LEU A 20 0.06 3.45 9.35
N LEU A 21 0.90 2.47 9.05
CA LEU A 21 0.94 1.23 9.84
C LEU A 21 1.43 1.50 11.27
N ASP A 22 2.43 2.36 11.43
CA ASP A 22 2.94 2.71 12.76
C ASP A 22 1.87 3.42 13.60
N SER A 23 0.94 4.10 12.94
CA SER A 23 -0.19 4.76 13.62
C SER A 23 -1.37 3.82 13.90
N GLY A 24 -1.23 2.53 13.55
CA GLY A 24 -2.25 1.54 13.85
C GLY A 24 -3.33 1.39 12.80
N HIS A 25 -3.18 2.02 11.62
CA HIS A 25 -4.15 1.87 10.53
C HIS A 25 -3.94 0.57 9.77
N GLU A 26 -5.03 0.03 9.21
CA GLU A 26 -4.93 -1.00 8.20
C GLU A 26 -4.70 -0.34 6.84
N VAL A 27 -3.77 -0.88 6.04
CA VAL A 27 -3.44 -0.32 4.73
C VAL A 27 -3.58 -1.40 3.66
N ILE A 28 -4.32 -1.09 2.61
CA ILE A 28 -4.35 -1.87 1.39
C ILE A 28 -3.58 -1.06 0.35
N GLY A 29 -2.40 -1.54 -0.03
CA GLY A 29 -1.57 -0.89 -1.02
C GLY A 29 -1.75 -1.51 -2.39
N ILE A 30 -1.86 -0.70 -3.43
CA ILE A 30 -1.85 -1.17 -4.81
C ILE A 30 -0.80 -0.42 -5.61
N ASP A 31 -0.17 -1.14 -6.53
CA ASP A 31 0.86 -0.58 -7.41
C ASP A 31 1.03 -1.53 -8.59
N ASP A 32 1.30 -1.00 -9.76
CA ASP A 32 1.57 -1.83 -10.94
C ASP A 32 3.06 -2.18 -11.07
N LEU A 33 3.89 -1.66 -10.15
CA LEU A 33 5.34 -1.88 -10.09
C LEU A 33 6.10 -1.35 -11.32
N SER A 34 5.48 -0.47 -12.12
CA SER A 34 6.15 0.09 -13.29
C SER A 34 7.32 1.00 -12.92
N THR A 35 7.20 1.73 -11.81
CA THR A 35 8.26 2.59 -11.29
C THR A 35 8.64 2.28 -9.84
N GLY A 36 7.78 1.54 -9.14
CA GLY A 36 8.02 1.13 -7.76
C GLY A 36 8.72 -0.22 -7.69
N SER A 37 8.99 -0.68 -6.48
CA SER A 37 9.64 -1.95 -6.24
C SER A 37 9.12 -2.60 -4.97
N LEU A 38 8.93 -3.92 -4.99
CA LEU A 38 8.57 -4.67 -3.78
C LEU A 38 9.63 -4.54 -2.68
N LYS A 39 10.87 -4.24 -3.02
CA LYS A 39 11.92 -3.99 -2.03
C LYS A 39 11.55 -2.85 -1.09
N ASN A 40 10.85 -1.85 -1.61
CA ASN A 40 10.41 -0.71 -0.79
C ASN A 40 9.37 -1.11 0.25
N LEU A 41 8.72 -2.26 0.06
CA LEU A 41 7.68 -2.75 0.96
C LEU A 41 8.15 -3.88 1.85
N SER A 42 9.46 -4.17 1.90
CA SER A 42 9.98 -5.31 2.67
C SER A 42 9.58 -5.25 4.15
N GLU A 43 9.60 -4.08 4.77
CA GLU A 43 9.16 -3.93 6.16
C GLU A 43 7.64 -3.91 6.30
N PRO A 44 6.90 -3.11 5.52
CA PRO A 44 5.44 -3.13 5.60
C PRO A 44 4.83 -4.52 5.39
N LEU A 45 5.39 -5.34 4.51
CA LEU A 45 4.87 -6.67 4.23
C LEU A 45 4.92 -7.61 5.43
N LYS A 46 5.73 -7.31 6.44
CA LYS A 46 5.78 -8.07 7.69
C LYS A 46 4.65 -7.71 8.65
N ASN A 47 3.96 -6.60 8.41
CA ASN A 47 2.90 -6.14 9.29
C ASN A 47 1.56 -6.77 8.89
N PRO A 48 0.84 -7.46 9.82
CA PRO A 48 -0.42 -8.10 9.48
C PRO A 48 -1.53 -7.12 9.09
N LEU A 49 -1.37 -5.82 9.37
CA LEU A 49 -2.33 -4.79 8.98
C LEU A 49 -2.13 -4.32 7.54
N PHE A 50 -1.09 -4.78 6.85
CA PHE A 50 -0.80 -4.39 5.47
C PHE A 50 -1.10 -5.53 4.50
N LYS A 51 -1.81 -5.18 3.42
CA LYS A 51 -2.03 -6.07 2.28
C LYS A 51 -1.63 -5.36 1.02
N PHE A 52 -0.93 -6.04 0.14
CA PHE A 52 -0.47 -5.48 -1.12
C PHE A 52 -1.03 -6.28 -2.29
N PHE A 53 -1.47 -5.57 -3.32
CA PHE A 53 -1.93 -6.16 -4.56
C PHE A 53 -1.24 -5.48 -5.73
N GLU A 54 -0.63 -6.26 -6.61
CA GLU A 54 -0.13 -5.75 -7.88
C GLU A 54 -1.34 -5.52 -8.78
N HIS A 55 -1.55 -4.27 -9.20
CA HIS A 55 -2.75 -3.90 -9.92
C HIS A 55 -2.47 -2.63 -10.73
N ASP A 56 -3.01 -2.59 -11.96
CA ASP A 56 -2.97 -1.40 -12.79
C ASP A 56 -3.92 -0.35 -12.19
N VAL A 57 -3.35 0.75 -11.69
CA VAL A 57 -4.14 1.78 -11.00
C VAL A 57 -5.14 2.49 -11.91
N ARG A 58 -5.02 2.30 -13.23
CA ARG A 58 -6.01 2.83 -14.19
C ARG A 58 -7.26 1.97 -14.26
N LEU A 59 -7.24 0.76 -13.71
CA LEU A 59 -8.38 -0.14 -13.70
C LEU A 59 -9.11 -0.04 -12.37
N PRO A 60 -10.44 -0.32 -12.34
CA PRO A 60 -11.17 -0.30 -11.09
C PRO A 60 -10.61 -1.31 -10.09
N PHE A 61 -10.53 -0.89 -8.83
CA PHE A 61 -10.14 -1.75 -7.72
C PHE A 61 -11.12 -1.53 -6.59
N GLU A 62 -11.83 -2.59 -6.20
CA GLU A 62 -12.85 -2.49 -5.17
C GLU A 62 -12.31 -2.98 -3.84
N ALA A 63 -12.44 -2.13 -2.83
CA ALA A 63 -12.10 -2.47 -1.46
C ALA A 63 -12.96 -1.63 -0.52
N LYS A 64 -13.37 -2.22 0.59
CA LYS A 64 -14.08 -1.47 1.64
C LYS A 64 -13.05 -0.79 2.50
N VAL A 65 -12.97 0.53 2.36
CA VAL A 65 -11.99 1.34 3.07
C VAL A 65 -12.64 2.60 3.59
N ASP A 66 -11.99 3.25 4.55
CA ASP A 66 -12.42 4.54 5.10
C ASP A 66 -11.83 5.70 4.30
N ALA A 67 -10.68 5.48 3.69
CA ALA A 67 -9.99 6.52 2.92
C ALA A 67 -9.12 5.93 1.80
#